data_2802b5e9fd9f8d7d353eab66d1c2b7f1
#
_entry.id   2802b5e9fd9f8d7d353eab66d1c2b7f1
#
_cell.length_a   1.000
_cell.length_b   1.000
_cell.length_c   1.000
_cell.angle_alpha   90.00
_cell.angle_beta   90.00
_cell.angle_gamma   90.00
#
_symmetry.space_group_name_H-M   'P 1'
#
loop_
_entity.id
_entity.type
_entity.pdbx_description
1 polymer ?
#
loop_
_entity_poly.entity_id
_entity_poly.type
_entity_poly.pdbx_seq_one_letter_code
_entity_poly.pdbx_strand_id
1 'polypeptide(L)'
;MYIRPRHLFAVWLGLLIYSQPLLAEDSEVKMGREAHEELLKSTHFYDDPELLEYVNSIGQKLAANSDWPDIEYHFFIVDSPGINAFALPGGYIYINRGLMGYLTSEAQLAAVLAHEIAHVTRHHAVRRRSKQRLGEAAAFVASILTWNSNVGEAIQLENAALVSGYGREMELEADEYGAVYMYRSGYDPNAMIELMTTLKEHERLTALKGRDAGRSSVTYHGVFSTHPRSDTRLQEVIAQAGQLPPGEAFHGREIYREKTKNMVYGENITQVAPPGFQRYASKGLGVTFEYPSGWQRSTQGQSIILSSPDDIQLEISVAKPQSDATDPEALLKQRFQVEELKQAEPVHEDQARRSEAAQAIVETENGEKRVAVIKSGSYEYYFNTLQPIPLSEEQDVAVTQIFTSFRRAEPADFPPDRVYTIDYHRLKPGETFSDLASNNTLGRYTEEELRLLNGFYPSGEPQPGTWLKVVK
;
A
#
# COMPACT_ATOMS: atom_id res chain seq x y z
N MET A 1 71.81 62.57 -13.60
CA MET A 1 71.77 61.33 -12.90
C MET A 1 70.31 61.02 -12.58
N TYR A 2 69.62 60.27 -13.48
CA TYR A 2 68.21 60.03 -13.43
C TYR A 2 67.96 58.69 -12.77
N ILE A 3 67.18 58.67 -11.69
CA ILE A 3 66.67 57.45 -11.02
C ILE A 3 65.24 57.23 -11.47
N ARG A 4 64.96 56.08 -12.12
CA ARG A 4 63.63 55.62 -12.52
C ARG A 4 62.96 54.83 -11.37
N PRO A 5 61.69 55.06 -11.08
CA PRO A 5 60.98 54.24 -10.13
C PRO A 5 60.50 52.90 -10.75
N ARG A 6 60.61 51.81 -10.00
CA ARG A 6 60.17 50.49 -10.29
C ARG A 6 58.67 50.42 -9.99
N HIS A 7 57.82 50.08 -11.00
CA HIS A 7 56.43 49.77 -10.81
C HIS A 7 56.29 48.35 -10.29
N LEU A 8 55.76 48.21 -9.07
CA LEU A 8 55.21 46.94 -8.53
C LEU A 8 53.82 46.67 -9.07
N PHE A 9 53.69 45.67 -9.94
CA PHE A 9 52.40 45.13 -10.34
C PHE A 9 51.90 44.19 -9.24
N ALA A 10 50.89 44.58 -8.49
CA ALA A 10 50.14 43.70 -7.59
C ALA A 10 49.12 42.92 -8.42
N VAL A 11 49.34 41.60 -8.57
CA VAL A 11 48.39 40.68 -9.17
C VAL A 11 47.32 40.38 -8.13
N TRP A 12 46.12 40.95 -8.31
CA TRP A 12 44.91 40.56 -7.59
C TRP A 12 44.38 39.29 -8.22
N LEU A 13 44.59 38.12 -7.55
CA LEU A 13 43.96 36.86 -7.88
C LEU A 13 42.56 36.88 -7.26
N GLY A 14 41.55 37.31 -8.03
CA GLY A 14 40.15 37.24 -7.65
C GLY A 14 39.70 35.77 -7.61
N LEU A 15 39.51 35.21 -6.44
CA LEU A 15 38.78 33.96 -6.22
C LEU A 15 37.31 34.24 -6.55
N LEU A 16 36.89 33.91 -7.78
CA LEU A 16 35.49 33.75 -8.15
C LEU A 16 34.99 32.47 -7.44
N ILE A 17 34.44 32.65 -6.25
CA ILE A 17 33.61 31.64 -5.63
C ILE A 17 32.34 31.54 -6.50
N TYR A 18 32.29 30.55 -7.37
CA TYR A 18 31.06 30.13 -8.02
C TYR A 18 30.15 29.54 -6.92
N SER A 19 29.36 30.38 -6.25
CA SER A 19 28.19 29.93 -5.53
C SER A 19 27.19 29.49 -6.59
N GLN A 20 27.13 28.19 -6.80
CA GLN A 20 25.97 27.64 -7.50
C GLN A 20 24.73 28.07 -6.71
N PRO A 21 23.72 28.70 -7.37
CA PRO A 21 22.47 28.93 -6.68
C PRO A 21 21.94 27.56 -6.26
N LEU A 22 21.73 27.37 -4.96
CA LEU A 22 20.89 26.30 -4.44
C LEU A 22 19.51 26.59 -5.06
N LEU A 23 19.17 25.90 -6.16
CA LEU A 23 17.83 25.97 -6.72
C LEU A 23 16.90 25.51 -5.58
N ALA A 24 16.00 26.41 -5.17
CA ALA A 24 14.99 26.05 -4.20
C ALA A 24 14.23 24.84 -4.77
N GLU A 25 14.14 23.77 -4.01
CA GLU A 25 13.37 22.58 -4.39
C GLU A 25 11.95 23.01 -4.77
N ASP A 26 11.43 22.50 -5.88
CA ASP A 26 10.06 22.76 -6.29
C ASP A 26 9.13 22.32 -5.16
N SER A 27 8.17 23.16 -4.80
CA SER A 27 7.25 22.90 -3.69
C SER A 27 6.44 21.62 -3.89
N GLU A 28 6.22 21.21 -5.13
CA GLU A 28 5.53 19.96 -5.47
C GLU A 28 6.43 18.75 -5.24
N VAL A 29 7.72 18.83 -5.62
CA VAL A 29 8.72 17.78 -5.35
C VAL A 29 8.90 17.58 -3.84
N LYS A 30 9.01 18.68 -3.08
CA LYS A 30 9.09 18.63 -1.62
C LYS A 30 7.87 17.95 -1.00
N MET A 31 6.66 18.33 -1.44
CA MET A 31 5.43 17.73 -0.95
C MET A 31 5.37 16.23 -1.24
N GLY A 32 5.82 15.81 -2.42
CA GLY A 32 5.87 14.39 -2.79
C GLY A 32 6.87 13.59 -1.95
N ARG A 33 8.03 14.16 -1.66
CA ARG A 33 9.03 13.53 -0.80
C ARG A 33 8.51 13.34 0.63
N GLU A 34 7.90 14.37 1.23
CA GLU A 34 7.29 14.27 2.56
C GLU A 34 6.18 13.21 2.61
N ALA A 35 5.34 13.14 1.57
CA ALA A 35 4.31 12.13 1.46
C ALA A 35 4.88 10.71 1.27
N HIS A 36 5.97 10.57 0.51
CA HIS A 36 6.69 9.31 0.36
C HIS A 36 7.28 8.82 1.69
N GLU A 37 7.94 9.70 2.44
CA GLU A 37 8.51 9.38 3.75
C GLU A 37 7.44 8.88 4.73
N GLU A 38 6.23 9.46 4.68
CA GLU A 38 5.11 8.98 5.49
C GLU A 38 4.59 7.62 5.01
N LEU A 39 4.50 7.42 3.69
CA LEU A 39 4.07 6.14 3.10
C LEU A 39 5.02 4.98 3.46
N LEU A 40 6.33 5.23 3.55
CA LEU A 40 7.33 4.23 3.94
C LEU A 40 7.07 3.63 5.33
N LYS A 41 6.42 4.37 6.24
CA LYS A 41 6.15 3.91 7.61
C LYS A 41 5.07 2.83 7.69
N SER A 42 4.22 2.72 6.67
CA SER A 42 2.99 1.91 6.71
C SER A 42 2.79 1.02 5.49
N THR A 43 3.68 1.09 4.50
CA THR A 43 3.54 0.35 3.24
C THR A 43 4.68 -0.65 3.07
N HIS A 44 4.32 -1.89 2.76
CA HIS A 44 5.28 -2.90 2.34
C HIS A 44 5.55 -2.81 0.84
N PHE A 45 6.81 -2.88 0.48
CA PHE A 45 7.23 -2.97 -0.91
C PHE A 45 7.58 -4.40 -1.28
N TYR A 46 7.32 -4.75 -2.53
CA TYR A 46 7.61 -6.10 -3.03
C TYR A 46 9.12 -6.28 -3.19
N ASP A 47 9.67 -7.26 -2.48
CA ASP A 47 11.11 -7.55 -2.46
C ASP A 47 11.50 -8.43 -3.65
N ASP A 48 11.61 -7.81 -4.82
CA ASP A 48 12.11 -8.40 -6.06
C ASP A 48 12.92 -7.34 -6.83
N PRO A 49 14.24 -7.25 -6.60
CA PRO A 49 15.08 -6.24 -7.22
C PRO A 49 15.11 -6.29 -8.75
N GLU A 50 15.00 -7.50 -9.35
CA GLU A 50 15.01 -7.63 -10.82
C GLU A 50 13.70 -7.12 -11.43
N LEU A 51 12.58 -7.40 -10.79
CA LEU A 51 11.28 -6.88 -11.22
C LEU A 51 11.19 -5.38 -11.02
N LEU A 52 11.72 -4.85 -9.90
CA LEU A 52 11.77 -3.41 -9.64
C LEU A 52 12.62 -2.68 -10.69
N GLU A 53 13.79 -3.20 -11.01
CA GLU A 53 14.67 -2.63 -12.06
C GLU A 53 13.97 -2.63 -13.42
N TYR A 54 13.24 -3.70 -13.74
CA TYR A 54 12.43 -3.78 -14.96
C TYR A 54 11.34 -2.69 -14.99
N VAL A 55 10.56 -2.54 -13.94
CA VAL A 55 9.53 -1.48 -13.83
C VAL A 55 10.18 -0.09 -13.94
N ASN A 56 11.29 0.12 -13.22
CA ASN A 56 12.04 1.37 -13.25
C ASN A 56 12.55 1.69 -14.67
N SER A 57 13.09 0.73 -15.40
CA SER A 57 13.59 0.94 -16.77
C SER A 57 12.50 1.44 -17.74
N ILE A 58 11.29 0.90 -17.63
CA ILE A 58 10.13 1.31 -18.41
C ILE A 58 9.67 2.73 -17.99
N GLY A 59 9.56 2.93 -16.68
CA GLY A 59 9.14 4.21 -16.13
C GLY A 59 10.08 5.36 -16.49
N GLN A 60 11.39 5.18 -16.37
CA GLN A 60 12.40 6.17 -16.76
C GLN A 60 12.34 6.49 -18.26
N LYS A 61 12.13 5.47 -19.09
CA LYS A 61 11.97 5.66 -20.55
C LYS A 61 10.75 6.53 -20.88
N LEU A 62 9.62 6.30 -20.19
CA LEU A 62 8.40 7.09 -20.34
C LEU A 62 8.58 8.52 -19.80
N ALA A 63 9.18 8.67 -18.61
CA ALA A 63 9.45 9.96 -17.98
C ALA A 63 10.34 10.85 -18.86
N ALA A 64 11.39 10.29 -19.46
CA ALA A 64 12.28 11.00 -20.37
C ALA A 64 11.58 11.49 -21.65
N ASN A 65 10.43 10.90 -22.03
CA ASN A 65 9.60 11.28 -23.18
C ASN A 65 8.31 12.01 -22.76
N SER A 66 8.17 12.36 -21.49
CA SER A 66 7.05 13.10 -20.94
C SER A 66 7.19 14.60 -21.09
N ASP A 67 6.19 15.37 -20.65
CA ASP A 67 6.21 16.82 -20.70
C ASP A 67 6.94 17.48 -19.52
N TRP A 68 7.43 16.70 -18.54
CA TRP A 68 8.23 17.18 -17.41
C TRP A 68 9.39 16.23 -17.09
N PRO A 69 10.38 16.10 -18.00
CA PRO A 69 11.49 15.17 -17.87
C PRO A 69 12.59 15.60 -16.88
N ASP A 70 12.54 16.86 -16.42
CA ASP A 70 13.62 17.49 -15.65
C ASP A 70 13.58 17.14 -14.13
N ILE A 71 12.52 16.49 -13.66
CA ILE A 71 12.45 16.00 -12.28
C ILE A 71 12.94 14.56 -12.18
N GLU A 72 13.32 14.17 -10.98
CA GLU A 72 13.67 12.77 -10.70
C GLU A 72 12.39 11.93 -10.50
N TYR A 73 12.25 10.85 -11.25
CA TYR A 73 11.14 9.91 -11.12
C TYR A 73 11.56 8.66 -10.35
N HIS A 74 10.74 8.25 -9.40
CA HIS A 74 10.94 7.09 -8.54
C HIS A 74 9.78 6.11 -8.71
N PHE A 75 10.09 4.85 -8.97
CA PHE A 75 9.08 3.81 -9.20
C PHE A 75 9.16 2.75 -8.11
N PHE A 76 8.00 2.31 -7.63
CA PHE A 76 7.89 1.35 -6.52
C PHE A 76 6.84 0.29 -6.84
N ILE A 77 7.12 -0.95 -6.44
CA ILE A 77 6.13 -2.04 -6.46
C ILE A 77 5.62 -2.22 -5.04
N VAL A 78 4.35 -1.90 -4.81
CA VAL A 78 3.70 -2.14 -3.52
C VAL A 78 3.32 -3.61 -3.43
N ASP A 79 3.70 -4.28 -2.34
CA ASP A 79 3.33 -5.67 -2.11
C ASP A 79 1.89 -5.77 -1.60
N SER A 80 0.95 -5.50 -2.48
CA SER A 80 -0.49 -5.57 -2.24
C SER A 80 -1.16 -6.41 -3.33
N PRO A 81 -2.11 -7.27 -2.99
CA PRO A 81 -2.93 -8.00 -3.97
C PRO A 81 -3.96 -7.11 -4.66
N GLY A 82 -4.16 -5.89 -4.18
CA GLY A 82 -5.11 -4.92 -4.72
C GLY A 82 -4.77 -4.48 -6.15
N ILE A 83 -5.79 -4.22 -6.95
CA ILE A 83 -5.65 -3.75 -8.34
C ILE A 83 -5.56 -2.23 -8.31
N ASN A 84 -4.37 -1.69 -8.13
CA ASN A 84 -4.16 -0.25 -8.05
C ASN A 84 -2.79 0.19 -8.54
N ALA A 85 -2.70 1.46 -8.96
CA ALA A 85 -1.50 2.24 -9.15
C ALA A 85 -1.82 3.69 -8.73
N PHE A 86 -0.83 4.47 -8.37
CA PHE A 86 -1.02 5.87 -8.02
C PHE A 86 0.29 6.66 -8.08
N ALA A 87 0.18 7.96 -8.27
CA ALA A 87 1.29 8.90 -8.21
C ALA A 87 1.15 9.87 -7.02
N LEU A 88 2.26 10.11 -6.32
CA LEU A 88 2.42 11.28 -5.47
C LEU A 88 3.02 12.43 -6.30
N PRO A 89 2.85 13.69 -5.87
CA PRO A 89 3.49 14.84 -6.51
C PRO A 89 4.99 14.64 -6.67
N GLY A 90 5.61 15.34 -7.63
CA GLY A 90 7.08 15.36 -7.74
C GLY A 90 7.74 14.06 -8.20
N GLY A 91 7.00 13.15 -8.87
CA GLY A 91 7.60 12.02 -9.58
C GLY A 91 7.64 10.69 -8.85
N TYR A 92 6.97 10.53 -7.71
CA TYR A 92 6.88 9.24 -6.99
C TYR A 92 5.69 8.42 -7.50
N ILE A 93 5.95 7.27 -8.12
CA ILE A 93 4.95 6.43 -8.79
C ILE A 93 4.97 5.02 -8.21
N TYR A 94 3.78 4.51 -7.94
CA TYR A 94 3.56 3.23 -7.28
C TYR A 94 2.63 2.36 -8.11
N ILE A 95 2.97 1.08 -8.21
CA ILE A 95 2.10 0.06 -8.79
C ILE A 95 1.94 -1.10 -7.83
N ASN A 96 0.73 -1.54 -7.60
CA ASN A 96 0.49 -2.73 -6.79
C ASN A 96 0.87 -4.00 -7.58
N ARG A 97 1.51 -4.93 -6.90
CA ARG A 97 1.83 -6.26 -7.43
C ARG A 97 0.58 -6.96 -8.00
N GLY A 98 -0.58 -6.80 -7.32
CA GLY A 98 -1.84 -7.36 -7.77
C GLY A 98 -2.25 -6.87 -9.16
N LEU A 99 -2.10 -5.58 -9.47
CA LEU A 99 -2.38 -5.04 -10.81
C LEU A 99 -1.46 -5.68 -11.86
N MET A 100 -0.16 -5.79 -11.57
CA MET A 100 0.81 -6.42 -12.48
C MET A 100 0.40 -7.86 -12.83
N GLY A 101 -0.21 -8.59 -11.90
CA GLY A 101 -0.73 -9.95 -12.15
C GLY A 101 -1.70 -10.02 -13.32
N TYR A 102 -2.50 -9.01 -13.55
CA TYR A 102 -3.51 -8.97 -14.63
C TYR A 102 -3.00 -8.38 -15.95
N LEU A 103 -1.86 -7.70 -15.97
CA LEU A 103 -1.26 -7.20 -17.21
C LEU A 103 -0.66 -8.35 -18.03
N THR A 104 -0.77 -8.32 -19.36
CA THR A 104 -0.31 -9.38 -20.26
C THR A 104 0.88 -8.98 -21.13
N SER A 105 1.34 -7.73 -21.03
CA SER A 105 2.45 -7.21 -21.84
C SER A 105 3.17 -6.05 -21.16
N GLU A 106 4.41 -5.79 -21.58
CA GLU A 106 5.16 -4.59 -21.17
C GLU A 106 4.45 -3.30 -21.59
N ALA A 107 3.79 -3.30 -22.76
CA ALA A 107 3.03 -2.14 -23.21
C ALA A 107 1.84 -1.82 -22.29
N GLN A 108 1.19 -2.83 -21.70
CA GLN A 108 0.14 -2.58 -20.69
C GLN A 108 0.74 -2.04 -19.38
N LEU A 109 1.92 -2.50 -18.95
CA LEU A 109 2.64 -1.91 -17.83
C LEU A 109 3.03 -0.46 -18.14
N ALA A 110 3.55 -0.22 -19.35
CA ALA A 110 3.86 1.13 -19.82
C ALA A 110 2.60 2.03 -19.83
N ALA A 111 1.41 1.50 -20.17
CA ALA A 111 0.16 2.25 -20.12
C ALA A 111 -0.21 2.70 -18.71
N VAL A 112 -0.08 1.82 -17.71
CA VAL A 112 -0.27 2.18 -16.29
C VAL A 112 0.70 3.29 -15.88
N LEU A 113 2.01 3.07 -16.10
CA LEU A 113 3.03 4.03 -15.68
C LEU A 113 2.93 5.36 -16.42
N ALA A 114 2.58 5.37 -17.71
CA ALA A 114 2.37 6.59 -18.49
C ALA A 114 1.18 7.41 -18.01
N HIS A 115 0.09 6.75 -17.61
CA HIS A 115 -1.07 7.39 -17.00
C HIS A 115 -0.70 8.06 -15.67
N GLU A 116 0.06 7.39 -14.81
CA GLU A 116 0.54 7.96 -13.54
C GLU A 116 1.54 9.10 -13.76
N ILE A 117 2.47 8.97 -14.72
CA ILE A 117 3.37 10.06 -15.13
C ILE A 117 2.56 11.27 -15.63
N ALA A 118 1.47 11.04 -16.37
CA ALA A 118 0.61 12.13 -16.82
C ALA A 118 -0.06 12.87 -15.64
N HIS A 119 -0.48 12.17 -14.58
CA HIS A 119 -0.96 12.84 -13.37
C HIS A 119 0.09 13.76 -12.74
N VAL A 120 1.37 13.37 -12.76
CA VAL A 120 2.50 14.19 -12.27
C VAL A 120 2.72 15.40 -13.20
N THR A 121 2.92 15.16 -14.49
CA THR A 121 3.26 16.23 -15.47
C THR A 121 2.14 17.23 -15.67
N ARG A 122 0.89 16.83 -15.41
CA ARG A 122 -0.30 17.72 -15.47
C ARG A 122 -0.63 18.34 -14.11
N HIS A 123 0.21 18.11 -13.08
CA HIS A 123 0.08 18.65 -11.72
C HIS A 123 -1.31 18.38 -11.09
N HIS A 124 -1.89 17.20 -11.34
CA HIS A 124 -3.26 16.89 -10.93
C HIS A 124 -3.44 16.90 -9.42
N ALA A 125 -2.45 16.45 -8.65
CA ALA A 125 -2.50 16.47 -7.20
C ALA A 125 -2.59 17.90 -6.64
N VAL A 126 -1.81 18.83 -7.18
CA VAL A 126 -1.82 20.25 -6.78
C VAL A 126 -3.10 20.95 -7.24
N ARG A 127 -3.54 20.72 -8.48
CA ARG A 127 -4.79 21.25 -9.02
C ARG A 127 -6.02 20.80 -8.24
N ARG A 128 -6.02 19.55 -7.75
CA ARG A 128 -7.05 19.02 -6.86
C ARG A 128 -7.05 19.72 -5.51
N ARG A 129 -5.87 19.87 -4.87
CA ARG A 129 -5.71 20.56 -3.58
C ARG A 129 -6.22 22.00 -3.62
N SER A 130 -5.99 22.73 -4.70
CA SER A 130 -6.46 24.11 -4.86
C SER A 130 -7.99 24.24 -4.91
N LYS A 131 -8.70 23.19 -5.34
CA LYS A 131 -10.17 23.13 -5.37
C LYS A 131 -10.78 22.71 -4.03
N GLN A 132 -10.04 21.99 -3.21
CA GLN A 132 -10.44 21.55 -1.87
C GLN A 132 -9.62 22.32 -0.85
N ARG A 133 -10.24 23.17 -0.04
CA ARG A 133 -9.61 23.87 1.10
C ARG A 133 -9.27 22.89 2.21
N LEU A 134 -8.33 22.00 2.00
CA LEU A 134 -7.92 21.02 3.00
C LEU A 134 -6.42 21.07 3.22
N GLY A 135 -6.05 21.17 4.48
CA GLY A 135 -4.69 21.07 4.95
C GLY A 135 -4.15 19.64 4.86
N GLU A 136 -2.83 19.56 4.69
CA GLU A 136 -1.91 18.50 5.03
C GLU A 136 -1.75 17.31 4.07
N ALA A 137 -0.48 17.09 3.68
CA ALA A 137 0.01 15.91 2.97
C ALA A 137 -0.37 14.60 3.69
N ALA A 138 -0.42 14.61 5.04
CA ALA A 138 -0.84 13.48 5.86
C ALA A 138 -2.26 12.99 5.56
N ALA A 139 -3.23 13.88 5.29
CA ALA A 139 -4.59 13.46 4.94
C ALA A 139 -4.66 12.80 3.54
N PHE A 140 -3.80 13.21 2.61
CA PHE A 140 -3.70 12.60 1.29
C PHE A 140 -3.08 11.19 1.38
N VAL A 141 -2.00 11.04 2.14
CA VAL A 141 -1.37 9.74 2.40
C VAL A 141 -2.32 8.82 3.16
N ALA A 142 -2.99 9.30 4.20
CA ALA A 142 -4.00 8.53 4.93
C ALA A 142 -5.11 8.03 4.02
N SER A 143 -5.53 8.83 3.03
CA SER A 143 -6.54 8.42 2.05
C SER A 143 -6.06 7.29 1.14
N ILE A 144 -4.79 7.27 0.76
CA ILE A 144 -4.19 6.20 -0.04
C ILE A 144 -4.02 4.93 0.80
N LEU A 145 -3.59 5.07 2.05
CA LEU A 145 -3.35 3.96 2.98
C LEU A 145 -4.64 3.23 3.37
N THR A 146 -5.73 3.96 3.63
CA THR A 146 -7.04 3.35 3.93
C THR A 146 -7.59 2.56 2.75
N TRP A 147 -7.10 2.81 1.54
CA TRP A 147 -7.49 2.06 0.35
C TRP A 147 -6.68 0.78 0.11
N ASN A 148 -5.45 0.74 0.58
CA ASN A 148 -4.60 -0.46 0.50
C ASN A 148 -4.81 -1.44 1.67
N SER A 149 -5.40 -0.99 2.75
CA SER A 149 -5.71 -1.83 3.90
C SER A 149 -7.14 -2.35 3.79
N ASN A 150 -7.33 -3.67 3.94
CA ASN A 150 -8.63 -4.29 4.21
C ASN A 150 -9.19 -3.88 5.60
N VAL A 151 -8.91 -2.65 6.06
CA VAL A 151 -9.40 -2.11 7.33
C VAL A 151 -10.88 -1.81 7.19
N GLY A 152 -11.63 -2.48 8.02
CA GLY A 152 -13.06 -2.67 8.00
C GLY A 152 -13.96 -1.51 7.58
N GLU A 153 -15.10 -1.87 7.05
CA GLU A 153 -16.15 -1.04 6.43
C GLU A 153 -16.59 0.22 7.24
N ALA A 154 -16.25 0.32 8.52
CA ALA A 154 -16.72 1.40 9.41
C ALA A 154 -15.94 2.73 9.26
N ILE A 155 -14.63 2.71 8.92
CA ILE A 155 -13.82 3.93 8.73
C ILE A 155 -14.03 4.53 7.33
N GLN A 156 -14.57 3.74 6.40
CA GLN A 156 -14.70 4.13 4.98
C GLN A 156 -15.81 5.14 4.71
N LEU A 157 -16.87 5.19 5.51
CA LEU A 157 -18.04 6.03 5.23
C LEU A 157 -17.84 7.52 5.54
N GLU A 158 -17.07 7.87 6.55
CA GLU A 158 -16.76 9.27 6.86
C GLU A 158 -15.63 9.85 5.99
N ASN A 159 -14.69 9.00 5.56
CA ASN A 159 -13.54 9.42 4.73
C ASN A 159 -13.79 9.30 3.21
N ALA A 160 -14.83 8.59 2.76
CA ALA A 160 -15.13 8.42 1.34
C ALA A 160 -15.37 9.73 0.60
N ALA A 161 -15.87 10.77 1.28
CA ALA A 161 -16.02 12.11 0.72
C ALA A 161 -14.67 12.88 0.56
N LEU A 162 -13.64 12.48 1.34
CA LEU A 162 -12.29 13.06 1.27
C LEU A 162 -11.43 12.38 0.20
N VAL A 163 -11.81 11.18 -0.23
CA VAL A 163 -11.05 10.29 -1.10
C VAL A 163 -11.70 10.15 -2.49
N SER A 164 -12.55 11.07 -2.91
CA SER A 164 -12.97 11.08 -4.31
C SER A 164 -11.73 11.20 -5.21
N GLY A 165 -11.50 10.22 -6.10
CA GLY A 165 -10.39 10.19 -7.06
C GLY A 165 -10.25 11.47 -7.88
N TYR A 166 -9.36 11.50 -8.82
CA TYR A 166 -9.25 12.61 -9.76
C TYR A 166 -10.58 12.81 -10.49
N GLY A 167 -10.95 14.08 -10.72
CA GLY A 167 -12.18 14.37 -11.46
C GLY A 167 -12.08 13.85 -12.90
N ARG A 168 -13.22 13.55 -13.53
CA ARG A 168 -13.30 13.00 -14.89
C ARG A 168 -12.42 13.72 -15.91
N GLU A 169 -12.34 15.04 -15.85
CA GLU A 169 -11.51 15.84 -16.76
C GLU A 169 -10.02 15.55 -16.60
N MET A 170 -9.55 15.37 -15.35
CA MET A 170 -8.15 15.03 -15.06
C MET A 170 -7.81 13.61 -15.52
N GLU A 171 -8.76 12.69 -15.41
CA GLU A 171 -8.60 11.32 -15.90
C GLU A 171 -8.48 11.27 -17.43
N LEU A 172 -9.31 12.00 -18.14
CA LEU A 172 -9.25 12.13 -19.60
C LEU A 172 -7.92 12.76 -20.04
N GLU A 173 -7.48 13.81 -19.33
CA GLU A 173 -6.18 14.44 -19.57
C GLU A 173 -5.02 13.46 -19.31
N ALA A 174 -5.10 12.62 -18.27
CA ALA A 174 -4.09 11.61 -17.98
C ALA A 174 -4.06 10.48 -19.03
N ASP A 175 -5.21 10.05 -19.52
CA ASP A 175 -5.30 9.08 -20.62
C ASP A 175 -4.71 9.63 -21.93
N GLU A 176 -5.03 10.88 -22.27
CA GLU A 176 -4.52 11.56 -23.46
C GLU A 176 -3.00 11.66 -23.46
N TYR A 177 -2.45 12.27 -22.41
CA TYR A 177 -1.00 12.45 -22.30
C TYR A 177 -0.26 11.12 -22.09
N GLY A 178 -0.85 10.19 -21.35
CA GLY A 178 -0.31 8.85 -21.21
C GLY A 178 -0.15 8.13 -22.53
N ALA A 179 -1.15 8.20 -23.43
CA ALA A 179 -1.06 7.63 -24.77
C ALA A 179 0.04 8.30 -25.61
N VAL A 180 0.21 9.62 -25.49
CA VAL A 180 1.29 10.37 -26.17
C VAL A 180 2.67 9.93 -25.65
N TYR A 181 2.83 9.78 -24.33
CA TYR A 181 4.11 9.34 -23.74
C TYR A 181 4.46 7.90 -24.12
N MET A 182 3.47 7.00 -24.19
CA MET A 182 3.65 5.66 -24.73
C MET A 182 4.16 5.70 -26.16
N TYR A 183 3.49 6.45 -27.04
CA TYR A 183 3.87 6.59 -28.46
C TYR A 183 5.29 7.13 -28.62
N ARG A 184 5.64 8.24 -27.93
CA ARG A 184 6.98 8.84 -27.96
C ARG A 184 8.06 7.87 -27.49
N SER A 185 7.68 6.95 -26.59
CA SER A 185 8.55 5.90 -26.05
C SER A 185 8.56 4.60 -26.88
N GLY A 186 7.85 4.57 -28.00
CA GLY A 186 7.82 3.41 -28.91
C GLY A 186 6.93 2.25 -28.45
N TYR A 187 6.06 2.45 -27.46
CA TYR A 187 5.03 1.47 -27.06
C TYR A 187 3.76 1.64 -27.88
N ASP A 188 3.00 0.55 -28.02
CA ASP A 188 1.67 0.59 -28.65
C ASP A 188 0.64 1.27 -27.73
N PRO A 189 0.10 2.44 -28.05
CA PRO A 189 -0.92 3.09 -27.26
C PRO A 189 -2.23 2.28 -27.14
N ASN A 190 -2.51 1.36 -28.08
CA ASN A 190 -3.68 0.48 -27.99
C ASN A 190 -3.62 -0.44 -26.75
N ALA A 191 -2.46 -0.66 -26.16
CA ALA A 191 -2.34 -1.39 -24.90
C ALA A 191 -3.09 -0.71 -23.73
N MET A 192 -3.33 0.61 -23.79
CA MET A 192 -4.19 1.30 -22.83
C MET A 192 -5.66 0.86 -22.94
N ILE A 193 -6.13 0.57 -24.16
CA ILE A 193 -7.48 0.02 -24.37
C ILE A 193 -7.59 -1.39 -23.81
N GLU A 194 -6.56 -2.22 -24.04
CA GLU A 194 -6.49 -3.58 -23.50
C GLU A 194 -6.49 -3.54 -21.95
N LEU A 195 -5.70 -2.63 -21.36
CA LEU A 195 -5.65 -2.40 -19.92
C LEU A 195 -7.02 -2.02 -19.36
N MET A 196 -7.68 -1.00 -19.92
CA MET A 196 -9.00 -0.55 -19.46
C MET A 196 -10.06 -1.65 -19.58
N THR A 197 -9.97 -2.47 -20.63
CA THR A 197 -10.85 -3.64 -20.80
C THR A 197 -10.63 -4.66 -19.68
N THR A 198 -9.37 -4.99 -19.38
CA THR A 198 -9.01 -5.91 -18.29
C THR A 198 -9.53 -5.41 -16.95
N LEU A 199 -9.36 -4.12 -16.65
CA LEU A 199 -9.85 -3.51 -15.40
C LEU A 199 -11.39 -3.55 -15.31
N LYS A 200 -12.09 -3.30 -16.41
CA LYS A 200 -13.55 -3.39 -16.48
C LYS A 200 -14.04 -4.82 -16.21
N GLU A 201 -13.40 -5.79 -16.81
CA GLU A 201 -13.80 -7.20 -16.62
C GLU A 201 -13.44 -7.70 -15.21
N HIS A 202 -12.35 -7.19 -14.60
CA HIS A 202 -12.03 -7.47 -13.20
C HIS A 202 -13.12 -6.94 -12.25
N GLU A 203 -13.59 -5.70 -12.45
CA GLU A 203 -14.73 -5.16 -11.69
C GLU A 203 -15.97 -6.05 -11.82
N ARG A 204 -16.25 -6.50 -13.05
CA ARG A 204 -17.40 -7.36 -13.35
C ARG A 204 -17.32 -8.70 -12.63
N LEU A 205 -16.16 -9.36 -12.65
CA LEU A 205 -15.95 -10.63 -11.93
C LEU A 205 -16.04 -10.42 -10.41
N THR A 206 -15.50 -9.35 -9.88
CA THR A 206 -15.60 -8.99 -8.46
C THR A 206 -17.04 -8.79 -8.02
N ALA A 207 -17.85 -8.08 -8.83
CA ALA A 207 -19.27 -7.90 -8.58
C ALA A 207 -20.06 -9.21 -8.64
N LEU A 208 -19.68 -10.13 -9.53
CA LEU A 208 -20.26 -11.48 -9.60
C LEU A 208 -19.98 -12.26 -8.31
N LYS A 209 -18.70 -12.32 -7.88
CA LYS A 209 -18.28 -12.99 -6.64
C LYS A 209 -19.01 -12.45 -5.41
N GLY A 210 -19.16 -11.13 -5.34
CA GLY A 210 -19.87 -10.47 -4.24
C GLY A 210 -21.34 -10.84 -4.17
N ARG A 211 -22.04 -10.83 -5.30
CA ARG A 211 -23.46 -11.23 -5.38
C ARG A 211 -23.66 -12.68 -4.95
N ASP A 212 -22.81 -13.59 -5.41
CA ASP A 212 -22.88 -15.00 -5.05
C ASP A 212 -22.54 -15.26 -3.57
N ALA A 213 -21.79 -14.36 -2.94
CA ALA A 213 -21.55 -14.35 -1.50
C ALA A 213 -22.66 -13.68 -0.68
N GLY A 214 -23.79 -13.30 -1.31
CA GLY A 214 -24.96 -12.71 -0.66
C GLY A 214 -24.77 -11.23 -0.25
N ARG A 215 -23.77 -10.54 -0.79
CA ARG A 215 -23.55 -9.11 -0.55
C ARG A 215 -24.38 -8.28 -1.51
N SER A 216 -25.28 -7.44 -0.99
CA SER A 216 -26.20 -6.62 -1.78
C SER A 216 -25.52 -5.49 -2.55
N SER A 217 -24.37 -5.01 -2.08
CA SER A 217 -23.50 -4.08 -2.78
C SER A 217 -22.05 -4.47 -2.50
N VAL A 218 -21.29 -4.74 -3.53
CA VAL A 218 -19.84 -4.84 -3.44
C VAL A 218 -19.29 -3.50 -3.89
N THR A 219 -18.79 -2.70 -2.95
CA THR A 219 -18.03 -1.51 -3.30
C THR A 219 -16.72 -2.00 -3.90
N TYR A 220 -16.50 -1.73 -5.18
CA TYR A 220 -15.26 -2.07 -5.85
C TYR A 220 -14.16 -1.11 -5.38
N HIS A 221 -13.16 -1.65 -4.69
CA HIS A 221 -12.02 -0.91 -4.15
C HIS A 221 -10.75 -1.00 -5.04
N GLY A 222 -10.93 -1.28 -6.32
CA GLY A 222 -9.82 -1.31 -7.28
C GLY A 222 -9.51 0.07 -7.86
N VAL A 223 -8.66 0.10 -8.90
CA VAL A 223 -8.19 1.30 -9.59
C VAL A 223 -9.27 2.31 -9.95
N PHE A 224 -10.53 1.88 -10.22
CA PHE A 224 -11.63 2.79 -10.53
C PHE A 224 -12.18 3.58 -9.34
N SER A 225 -11.75 3.28 -8.12
CA SER A 225 -12.09 4.11 -6.98
C SER A 225 -11.17 5.33 -6.87
N THR A 226 -9.90 5.23 -7.30
CA THR A 226 -8.97 6.36 -7.46
C THR A 226 -9.12 7.05 -8.80
N HIS A 227 -9.43 6.27 -9.86
CA HIS A 227 -9.52 6.70 -11.25
C HIS A 227 -10.91 6.39 -11.82
N PRO A 228 -11.92 7.26 -11.56
CA PRO A 228 -13.30 6.98 -11.91
C PRO A 228 -13.48 6.62 -13.40
N ARG A 229 -14.07 5.47 -13.61
CA ARG A 229 -14.38 4.97 -14.95
C ARG A 229 -15.50 5.77 -15.61
N SER A 230 -15.37 5.99 -16.92
CA SER A 230 -16.51 6.28 -17.76
C SER A 230 -16.36 5.56 -19.09
N ASP A 231 -17.47 5.11 -19.68
CA ASP A 231 -17.42 4.55 -21.04
C ASP A 231 -16.93 5.59 -22.06
N THR A 232 -17.04 6.87 -21.73
CA THR A 232 -16.45 7.99 -22.50
C THR A 232 -14.92 7.92 -22.48
N ARG A 233 -14.27 7.61 -21.36
CA ARG A 233 -12.80 7.46 -21.31
C ARG A 233 -12.32 6.44 -22.32
N LEU A 234 -12.94 5.24 -22.33
CA LEU A 234 -12.57 4.20 -23.29
C LEU A 234 -12.76 4.66 -24.75
N GLN A 235 -13.86 5.37 -25.06
CA GLN A 235 -14.08 5.90 -26.41
C GLN A 235 -13.05 6.96 -26.80
N GLU A 236 -12.67 7.83 -25.88
CA GLU A 236 -11.70 8.90 -26.13
C GLU A 236 -10.29 8.33 -26.28
N VAL A 237 -9.88 7.36 -25.45
CA VAL A 237 -8.60 6.65 -25.61
C VAL A 237 -8.50 5.95 -26.99
N ILE A 238 -9.59 5.30 -27.43
CA ILE A 238 -9.67 4.69 -28.76
C ILE A 238 -9.49 5.75 -29.86
N ALA A 239 -10.19 6.88 -29.74
CA ALA A 239 -10.12 7.94 -30.71
C ALA A 239 -8.72 8.58 -30.79
N GLN A 240 -8.04 8.73 -29.67
CA GLN A 240 -6.70 9.31 -29.61
C GLN A 240 -5.62 8.34 -30.10
N ALA A 241 -5.66 7.07 -29.67
CA ALA A 241 -4.77 6.03 -30.18
C ALA A 241 -4.85 5.91 -31.71
N GLY A 242 -6.07 6.07 -32.26
CA GLY A 242 -6.31 6.07 -33.71
C GLY A 242 -5.79 7.31 -34.45
N GLN A 243 -5.48 8.40 -33.77
CA GLN A 243 -4.92 9.63 -34.39
C GLN A 243 -3.38 9.60 -34.43
N LEU A 244 -2.75 8.72 -33.66
CA LEU A 244 -1.30 8.59 -33.65
C LEU A 244 -0.84 7.89 -34.95
N PRO A 245 0.25 8.35 -35.58
CA PRO A 245 0.75 7.72 -36.79
C PRO A 245 1.06 6.24 -36.55
N PRO A 246 0.81 5.35 -37.53
CA PRO A 246 1.21 3.95 -37.39
C PRO A 246 2.74 3.88 -37.23
N GLY A 247 3.20 3.30 -36.13
CA GLY A 247 4.60 3.02 -35.82
C GLY A 247 4.84 1.54 -35.63
N GLU A 248 6.11 1.14 -35.46
CA GLU A 248 6.43 -0.20 -34.97
C GLU A 248 6.00 -0.25 -33.49
N ALA A 249 4.83 -0.80 -33.25
CA ALA A 249 4.20 -0.86 -31.94
C ALA A 249 4.82 -2.00 -31.12
N PHE A 250 5.60 -1.66 -30.11
CA PHE A 250 6.21 -2.65 -29.22
C PHE A 250 5.23 -3.08 -28.13
N HIS A 251 4.92 -4.37 -28.06
CA HIS A 251 4.06 -4.96 -27.04
C HIS A 251 4.84 -5.59 -25.88
N GLY A 252 5.96 -6.25 -26.13
CA GLY A 252 6.83 -6.85 -25.11
C GLY A 252 6.20 -7.97 -24.29
N ARG A 253 5.33 -8.81 -24.87
CA ARG A 253 4.64 -9.91 -24.19
C ARG A 253 5.60 -10.98 -23.66
N GLU A 254 6.67 -11.25 -24.39
CA GLU A 254 7.65 -12.27 -24.02
C GLU A 254 8.48 -11.84 -22.84
N ILE A 255 9.04 -10.65 -22.88
CA ILE A 255 9.84 -10.10 -21.79
C ILE A 255 9.00 -9.93 -20.50
N TYR A 256 7.73 -9.48 -20.64
CA TYR A 256 6.81 -9.37 -19.50
C TYR A 256 6.58 -10.73 -18.85
N ARG A 257 6.36 -11.79 -19.63
CA ARG A 257 6.21 -13.16 -19.17
C ARG A 257 7.44 -13.62 -18.36
N GLU A 258 8.62 -13.36 -18.86
CA GLU A 258 9.87 -13.75 -18.20
C GLU A 258 10.07 -13.03 -16.87
N LYS A 259 9.78 -11.73 -16.84
CA LYS A 259 9.97 -10.88 -15.66
C LYS A 259 8.92 -11.10 -14.56
N THR A 260 7.72 -11.52 -14.92
CA THR A 260 6.63 -11.74 -13.94
C THR A 260 6.45 -13.20 -13.54
N LYS A 261 7.27 -14.11 -14.07
CA LYS A 261 7.27 -15.50 -13.64
C LYS A 261 7.71 -15.59 -12.17
N ASN A 262 7.01 -16.41 -11.39
CA ASN A 262 7.15 -16.59 -9.94
C ASN A 262 6.73 -15.39 -9.08
N MET A 263 6.24 -14.29 -9.67
CA MET A 263 5.66 -13.22 -8.90
C MET A 263 4.49 -13.74 -8.05
N VAL A 264 4.43 -13.35 -6.79
CA VAL A 264 3.35 -13.77 -5.87
C VAL A 264 1.99 -13.32 -6.41
N TYR A 265 0.99 -14.19 -6.34
CA TYR A 265 -0.40 -13.93 -6.71
C TYR A 265 -1.30 -14.00 -5.48
N GLY A 266 -2.16 -13.00 -5.29
CA GLY A 266 -2.99 -12.90 -4.10
C GLY A 266 -2.22 -12.41 -2.87
N GLU A 267 -2.59 -12.89 -1.69
CA GLU A 267 -1.96 -12.48 -0.43
C GLU A 267 -0.53 -13.02 -0.30
N ASN A 268 0.34 -12.23 0.31
CA ASN A 268 1.71 -12.62 0.60
C ASN A 268 1.88 -12.92 2.10
N ILE A 269 2.49 -14.03 2.44
CA ILE A 269 2.75 -14.49 3.82
C ILE A 269 3.49 -13.41 4.66
N THR A 270 4.34 -12.63 4.04
CA THR A 270 5.23 -11.69 4.75
C THR A 270 4.52 -10.43 5.24
N GLN A 271 3.25 -10.22 4.89
CA GLN A 271 2.55 -8.94 5.09
C GLN A 271 1.48 -8.96 6.19
N VAL A 272 1.69 -9.70 7.26
CA VAL A 272 0.70 -9.79 8.35
C VAL A 272 0.77 -8.60 9.32
N ALA A 273 1.81 -7.77 9.28
CA ALA A 273 1.99 -6.60 10.15
C ALA A 273 2.54 -5.39 9.39
N PRO A 274 2.34 -4.15 9.86
CA PRO A 274 2.97 -2.96 9.30
C PRO A 274 4.51 -3.04 9.31
N PRO A 275 5.22 -2.29 8.45
CA PRO A 275 6.67 -2.21 8.47
C PRO A 275 7.23 -1.85 9.85
N GLY A 276 8.28 -2.53 10.29
CA GLY A 276 8.86 -2.34 11.61
C GLY A 276 8.14 -3.03 12.75
N PHE A 277 7.04 -3.75 12.48
CA PHE A 277 6.26 -4.49 13.45
C PHE A 277 6.14 -5.98 13.11
N GLN A 278 5.87 -6.77 14.15
CA GLN A 278 5.39 -8.14 14.06
C GLN A 278 3.96 -8.20 14.57
N ARG A 279 3.16 -9.12 14.06
CA ARG A 279 1.79 -9.33 14.51
C ARG A 279 1.65 -10.65 15.28
N TYR A 280 1.04 -10.57 16.44
CA TYR A 280 0.48 -11.72 17.11
C TYR A 280 -0.98 -11.86 16.73
N ALA A 281 -1.38 -13.05 16.28
CA ALA A 281 -2.79 -13.38 16.03
C ALA A 281 -3.08 -14.77 16.59
N SER A 282 -4.20 -14.89 17.28
CA SER A 282 -4.65 -16.15 17.90
C SER A 282 -6.04 -16.53 17.40
N LYS A 283 -6.13 -17.59 16.60
CA LYS A 283 -7.42 -18.17 16.17
C LYS A 283 -8.25 -18.63 17.37
N GLY A 284 -7.60 -19.17 18.43
CA GLY A 284 -8.29 -19.67 19.62
C GLY A 284 -8.87 -18.58 20.52
N LEU A 285 -8.18 -17.44 20.67
CA LEU A 285 -8.63 -16.30 21.46
C LEU A 285 -9.39 -15.28 20.63
N GLY A 286 -9.28 -15.32 19.31
CA GLY A 286 -9.94 -14.41 18.39
C GLY A 286 -9.41 -12.97 18.48
N VAL A 287 -8.13 -12.79 18.82
CA VAL A 287 -7.51 -11.47 18.99
C VAL A 287 -6.19 -11.36 18.26
N THR A 288 -5.82 -10.11 17.97
CA THR A 288 -4.56 -9.74 17.35
C THR A 288 -4.02 -8.46 17.97
N PHE A 289 -2.70 -8.30 17.95
CA PHE A 289 -2.00 -7.05 18.26
C PHE A 289 -0.64 -7.01 17.56
N GLU A 290 -0.07 -5.84 17.48
CA GLU A 290 1.22 -5.57 16.85
C GLU A 290 2.26 -5.18 17.89
N TYR A 291 3.52 -5.59 17.67
CA TYR A 291 4.64 -5.25 18.53
C TYR A 291 5.91 -5.05 17.68
N PRO A 292 6.87 -4.22 18.12
CA PRO A 292 8.04 -3.89 17.30
C PRO A 292 8.84 -5.12 16.87
N SER A 293 9.35 -5.15 15.64
CA SER A 293 10.06 -6.29 15.05
C SER A 293 11.32 -6.72 15.82
N GLY A 294 11.95 -5.79 16.56
CA GLY A 294 13.08 -6.10 17.43
C GLY A 294 12.73 -6.81 18.75
N TRP A 295 11.44 -6.86 19.10
CA TRP A 295 11.00 -7.49 20.34
C TRP A 295 10.88 -9.01 20.19
N GLN A 296 11.23 -9.75 21.24
CA GLN A 296 11.09 -11.19 21.29
C GLN A 296 9.81 -11.58 22.05
N ARG A 297 9.10 -12.57 21.54
CA ARG A 297 7.89 -13.10 22.15
C ARG A 297 8.15 -14.49 22.75
N SER A 298 7.78 -14.67 24.00
CA SER A 298 7.77 -15.95 24.70
C SER A 298 6.43 -16.19 25.39
N THR A 299 6.20 -17.41 25.89
CA THR A 299 5.00 -17.76 26.64
C THR A 299 5.42 -18.31 27.99
N GLN A 300 4.84 -17.77 29.06
CA GLN A 300 5.04 -18.24 30.44
C GLN A 300 3.69 -18.58 31.06
N GLY A 301 3.42 -19.88 31.27
CA GLY A 301 2.11 -20.33 31.73
C GLY A 301 1.00 -19.95 30.74
N GLN A 302 0.08 -19.09 31.15
CA GLN A 302 -1.01 -18.58 30.32
C GLN A 302 -0.77 -17.14 29.82
N SER A 303 0.40 -16.57 30.12
CA SER A 303 0.76 -15.21 29.75
C SER A 303 1.71 -15.20 28.55
N ILE A 304 1.60 -14.17 27.73
CA ILE A 304 2.55 -13.81 26.69
C ILE A 304 3.52 -12.80 27.28
N ILE A 305 4.80 -13.00 27.11
CA ILE A 305 5.85 -12.04 27.46
C ILE A 305 6.48 -11.50 26.20
N LEU A 306 6.44 -10.20 26.03
CA LEU A 306 7.15 -9.46 25.00
C LEU A 306 8.39 -8.81 25.63
N SER A 307 9.57 -9.06 25.07
CA SER A 307 10.84 -8.53 25.59
C SER A 307 11.50 -7.64 24.55
N SER A 308 11.76 -6.38 24.87
CA SER A 308 12.50 -5.46 24.00
C SER A 308 14.00 -5.78 24.02
N PRO A 309 14.77 -5.27 23.02
CA PRO A 309 16.25 -5.32 23.06
C PRO A 309 16.85 -4.60 24.26
N ASP A 310 16.15 -3.61 24.81
CA ASP A 310 16.56 -2.76 25.95
C ASP A 310 15.97 -3.24 27.29
N ASP A 311 15.76 -4.54 27.43
CA ASP A 311 15.33 -5.23 28.65
C ASP A 311 13.93 -4.85 29.20
N ILE A 312 13.06 -4.21 28.44
CA ILE A 312 11.68 -4.04 28.82
C ILE A 312 10.92 -5.33 28.56
N GLN A 313 10.18 -5.76 29.56
CA GLN A 313 9.26 -6.89 29.45
C GLN A 313 7.82 -6.42 29.69
N LEU A 314 6.94 -6.76 28.75
CA LEU A 314 5.51 -6.57 28.85
C LEU A 314 4.81 -7.91 28.95
N GLU A 315 4.14 -8.14 30.06
CA GLU A 315 3.28 -9.31 30.25
C GLU A 315 1.88 -9.02 29.73
N ILE A 316 1.32 -9.96 28.98
CA ILE A 316 -0.08 -9.95 28.54
C ILE A 316 -0.74 -11.22 29.10
N SER A 317 -1.63 -11.06 30.05
CA SER A 317 -2.39 -12.14 30.67
C SER A 317 -3.87 -12.10 30.29
N VAL A 318 -4.50 -13.27 30.26
CA VAL A 318 -5.91 -13.44 29.88
C VAL A 318 -6.70 -13.94 31.07
N ALA A 319 -7.84 -13.32 31.34
CA ALA A 319 -8.75 -13.75 32.39
C ALA A 319 -10.20 -13.84 31.87
N LYS A 320 -11.00 -14.70 32.47
CA LYS A 320 -12.46 -14.61 32.36
C LYS A 320 -12.95 -13.56 33.37
N PRO A 321 -13.99 -12.79 33.06
CA PRO A 321 -14.60 -11.86 34.01
C PRO A 321 -14.91 -12.56 35.35
N GLN A 322 -14.39 -12.01 36.44
CA GLN A 322 -14.62 -12.57 37.77
C GLN A 322 -15.57 -11.69 38.60
N SER A 323 -15.96 -10.55 38.06
CA SER A 323 -16.84 -9.58 38.74
C SER A 323 -17.84 -9.00 37.78
N ASP A 324 -18.92 -8.42 38.31
CA ASP A 324 -19.89 -7.63 37.55
C ASP A 324 -19.34 -6.23 37.16
N ALA A 325 -18.10 -5.93 37.50
CA ALA A 325 -17.46 -4.68 37.12
C ALA A 325 -17.34 -4.59 35.59
N THR A 326 -17.97 -3.60 35.02
CA THR A 326 -17.94 -3.33 33.58
C THR A 326 -16.99 -2.19 33.22
N ASP A 327 -16.64 -1.36 34.19
CA ASP A 327 -15.73 -0.23 34.02
C ASP A 327 -14.26 -0.68 33.98
N PRO A 328 -13.50 -0.34 32.94
CA PRO A 328 -12.11 -0.76 32.81
C PRO A 328 -11.17 -0.27 33.91
N GLU A 329 -11.37 0.95 34.43
CA GLU A 329 -10.56 1.46 35.54
C GLU A 329 -10.81 0.67 36.85
N ALA A 330 -12.07 0.29 37.13
CA ALA A 330 -12.38 -0.58 38.24
C ALA A 330 -11.73 -1.97 38.11
N LEU A 331 -11.67 -2.51 36.93
CA LEU A 331 -10.97 -3.77 36.66
C LEU A 331 -9.45 -3.68 36.91
N LEU A 332 -8.81 -2.55 36.54
CA LEU A 332 -7.40 -2.31 36.84
C LEU A 332 -7.17 -2.23 38.34
N LYS A 333 -7.99 -1.47 39.08
CA LYS A 333 -7.89 -1.35 40.54
C LYS A 333 -8.02 -2.73 41.21
N GLN A 334 -9.00 -3.51 40.81
CA GLN A 334 -9.21 -4.85 41.34
C GLN A 334 -8.05 -5.81 41.00
N ARG A 335 -7.56 -5.80 39.76
CA ARG A 335 -6.50 -6.70 39.30
C ARG A 335 -5.18 -6.46 40.02
N PHE A 336 -4.81 -5.18 40.18
CA PHE A 336 -3.54 -4.78 40.79
C PHE A 336 -3.65 -4.46 42.30
N GLN A 337 -4.83 -4.59 42.87
CA GLN A 337 -5.12 -4.36 44.30
C GLN A 337 -4.71 -2.96 44.76
N VAL A 338 -5.00 -1.95 43.95
CA VAL A 338 -4.70 -0.53 44.20
C VAL A 338 -6.00 0.28 44.42
N GLU A 339 -5.95 1.27 45.29
CA GLU A 339 -7.11 2.16 45.51
C GLU A 339 -7.18 3.28 44.48
N GLU A 340 -6.01 3.74 43.98
CA GLU A 340 -5.90 4.84 43.03
C GLU A 340 -5.09 4.46 41.80
N LEU A 341 -5.47 5.02 40.66
CA LEU A 341 -4.75 4.94 39.40
C LEU A 341 -4.15 6.31 39.10
N LYS A 342 -2.89 6.33 38.68
CA LYS A 342 -2.22 7.54 38.19
C LYS A 342 -2.35 7.59 36.65
N GLN A 343 -2.59 8.78 36.10
CA GLN A 343 -2.68 9.01 34.64
C GLN A 343 -3.62 8.02 33.92
N ALA A 344 -4.79 7.75 34.52
CA ALA A 344 -5.77 6.88 33.95
C ALA A 344 -6.40 7.55 32.72
N GLU A 345 -6.38 6.84 31.57
CA GLU A 345 -6.92 7.30 30.30
C GLU A 345 -7.44 6.14 29.46
N PRO A 346 -8.36 6.38 28.53
CA PRO A 346 -8.82 5.34 27.61
C PRO A 346 -7.66 4.92 26.68
N VAL A 347 -7.59 3.63 26.31
CA VAL A 347 -6.63 3.12 25.32
C VAL A 347 -6.97 3.61 23.91
N HIS A 348 -8.26 3.78 23.60
CA HIS A 348 -8.73 4.22 22.30
C HIS A 348 -9.44 5.57 22.41
N GLU A 349 -9.17 6.47 21.48
CA GLU A 349 -9.82 7.78 21.39
C GLU A 349 -11.27 7.69 20.91
N ASP A 350 -11.59 6.65 20.13
CA ASP A 350 -12.92 6.39 19.58
C ASP A 350 -13.96 6.13 20.71
N GLN A 351 -15.05 6.90 20.68
CA GLN A 351 -16.10 6.88 21.69
C GLN A 351 -16.75 5.49 21.86
N ALA A 352 -16.82 4.68 20.78
CA ALA A 352 -17.36 3.33 20.82
C ALA A 352 -16.45 2.33 21.56
N ARG A 353 -15.14 2.55 21.59
CA ARG A 353 -14.14 1.68 22.22
C ARG A 353 -13.67 2.18 23.60
N ARG A 354 -13.95 3.43 23.98
CA ARG A 354 -13.54 4.03 25.26
C ARG A 354 -14.05 3.24 26.47
N SER A 355 -15.23 2.63 26.37
CA SER A 355 -15.84 1.84 27.44
C SER A 355 -15.30 0.42 27.57
N GLU A 356 -14.41 0.00 26.65
CA GLU A 356 -13.89 -1.37 26.60
C GLU A 356 -12.43 -1.47 27.07
N ALA A 357 -11.71 -0.36 27.25
CA ALA A 357 -10.28 -0.37 27.54
C ALA A 357 -9.83 0.86 28.34
N ALA A 358 -8.92 0.64 29.27
CA ALA A 358 -8.24 1.71 30.00
C ALA A 358 -6.76 1.38 30.17
N GLN A 359 -5.92 2.41 30.25
CA GLN A 359 -4.53 2.33 30.63
C GLN A 359 -4.23 3.27 31.77
N ALA A 360 -3.24 2.94 32.60
CA ALA A 360 -2.89 3.73 33.77
C ALA A 360 -1.47 3.42 34.25
N ILE A 361 -1.01 4.17 35.25
CA ILE A 361 0.14 3.83 36.04
C ILE A 361 -0.38 3.37 37.43
N VAL A 362 0.13 2.21 37.87
CA VAL A 362 -0.15 1.66 39.21
C VAL A 362 1.11 1.66 40.05
N GLU A 363 0.95 2.00 41.36
CA GLU A 363 2.04 1.91 42.33
C GLU A 363 2.02 0.52 42.96
N THR A 364 3.15 -0.18 42.90
CA THR A 364 3.32 -1.52 43.49
C THR A 364 4.49 -1.51 44.48
N GLU A 365 4.64 -2.56 45.30
CA GLU A 365 5.80 -2.71 46.20
C GLU A 365 7.15 -2.65 45.45
N ASN A 366 7.18 -2.98 44.17
CA ASN A 366 8.37 -2.97 43.31
C ASN A 366 8.48 -1.71 42.43
N GLY A 367 7.75 -0.63 42.77
CA GLY A 367 7.72 0.61 42.00
C GLY A 367 6.48 0.78 41.11
N GLU A 368 6.43 1.89 40.40
CA GLU A 368 5.34 2.20 39.48
C GLU A 368 5.44 1.36 38.21
N LYS A 369 4.31 0.94 37.66
CA LYS A 369 4.20 0.13 36.44
C LYS A 369 3.16 0.69 35.47
N ARG A 370 3.45 0.60 34.17
CA ARG A 370 2.48 0.88 33.09
C ARG A 370 1.57 -0.32 32.91
N VAL A 371 0.27 -0.13 32.99
CA VAL A 371 -0.72 -1.20 32.89
C VAL A 371 -1.85 -0.82 31.94
N ALA A 372 -2.50 -1.82 31.37
CA ALA A 372 -3.74 -1.64 30.64
C ALA A 372 -4.68 -2.85 30.81
N VAL A 373 -5.97 -2.62 30.60
CA VAL A 373 -6.96 -3.67 30.44
C VAL A 373 -7.76 -3.41 29.19
N ILE A 374 -7.98 -4.49 28.40
CA ILE A 374 -8.81 -4.44 27.19
C ILE A 374 -9.80 -5.60 27.25
N LYS A 375 -11.08 -5.28 27.13
CA LYS A 375 -12.16 -6.27 27.06
C LYS A 375 -12.37 -6.66 25.59
N SER A 376 -12.34 -7.94 25.30
CA SER A 376 -12.64 -8.44 23.97
C SER A 376 -13.39 -9.77 24.03
N GLY A 377 -14.61 -9.78 23.54
CA GLY A 377 -15.49 -10.94 23.60
C GLY A 377 -15.82 -11.33 25.05
N SER A 378 -15.51 -12.57 25.43
CA SER A 378 -15.76 -13.10 26.78
C SER A 378 -14.51 -13.09 27.68
N TYR A 379 -13.52 -12.29 27.33
CA TYR A 379 -12.23 -12.26 28.03
C TYR A 379 -11.81 -10.83 28.33
N GLU A 380 -10.98 -10.70 29.38
CA GLU A 380 -10.26 -9.51 29.79
C GLU A 380 -8.76 -9.76 29.58
N TYR A 381 -8.10 -8.84 28.90
CA TYR A 381 -6.67 -8.89 28.61
C TYR A 381 -5.97 -7.82 29.42
N TYR A 382 -5.07 -8.24 30.32
CA TYR A 382 -4.31 -7.37 31.19
C TYR A 382 -2.88 -7.26 30.70
N PHE A 383 -2.42 -6.05 30.53
CA PHE A 383 -1.06 -5.69 30.15
C PHE A 383 -0.34 -5.11 31.36
N ASN A 384 0.91 -5.49 31.56
CA ASN A 384 1.68 -5.09 32.71
C ASN A 384 3.17 -5.04 32.36
N THR A 385 3.84 -3.89 32.48
CA THR A 385 5.30 -3.82 32.42
C THR A 385 5.89 -4.53 33.65
N LEU A 386 6.84 -5.46 33.42
CA LEU A 386 7.45 -6.20 34.54
C LEU A 386 8.50 -5.35 35.25
N GLN A 387 9.19 -4.45 34.55
CA GLN A 387 10.10 -3.46 35.13
C GLN A 387 9.33 -2.24 35.60
N PRO A 388 9.84 -1.55 36.66
CA PRO A 388 9.29 -0.27 37.06
C PRO A 388 9.59 0.84 36.06
N ILE A 389 8.74 1.87 36.03
CA ILE A 389 8.95 3.09 35.23
C ILE A 389 9.89 4.07 36.00
N PRO A 390 10.49 5.09 35.34
CA PRO A 390 10.11 5.61 34.04
C PRO A 390 10.65 4.79 32.86
N LEU A 391 9.80 4.65 31.82
CA LEU A 391 10.22 4.22 30.50
C LEU A 391 10.88 5.40 29.76
N SER A 392 11.78 5.14 28.82
CA SER A 392 12.17 6.17 27.86
C SER A 392 10.97 6.54 26.98
N GLU A 393 11.02 7.69 26.31
CA GLU A 393 9.96 8.13 25.40
C GLU A 393 9.70 7.08 24.28
N GLU A 394 10.75 6.51 23.72
CA GLU A 394 10.67 5.48 22.69
C GLU A 394 10.03 4.18 23.21
N GLN A 395 10.35 3.79 24.45
CA GLN A 395 9.78 2.62 25.10
C GLN A 395 8.30 2.81 25.44
N ASP A 396 7.90 3.99 25.92
CA ASP A 396 6.51 4.30 26.24
C ASP A 396 5.64 4.35 24.97
N VAL A 397 6.16 4.90 23.87
CA VAL A 397 5.52 4.85 22.55
C VAL A 397 5.31 3.40 22.09
N ALA A 398 6.32 2.55 22.20
CA ALA A 398 6.23 1.15 21.80
C ALA A 398 5.19 0.38 22.62
N VAL A 399 5.17 0.57 23.94
CA VAL A 399 4.19 -0.06 24.84
C VAL A 399 2.77 0.45 24.54
N THR A 400 2.60 1.76 24.36
CA THR A 400 1.31 2.35 23.99
C THR A 400 0.80 1.81 22.66
N GLN A 401 1.68 1.62 21.68
CA GLN A 401 1.29 1.07 20.38
C GLN A 401 0.82 -0.38 20.49
N ILE A 402 1.44 -1.20 21.35
CA ILE A 402 0.96 -2.57 21.61
C ILE A 402 -0.47 -2.52 22.16
N PHE A 403 -0.77 -1.61 23.11
CA PHE A 403 -2.12 -1.47 23.66
C PHE A 403 -3.13 -1.02 22.59
N THR A 404 -2.81 0.02 21.85
CA THR A 404 -3.71 0.61 20.85
C THR A 404 -3.97 -0.28 19.63
N SER A 405 -3.01 -1.14 19.28
CA SER A 405 -3.13 -2.10 18.17
C SER A 405 -3.95 -3.34 18.52
N PHE A 406 -4.22 -3.56 19.82
CA PHE A 406 -4.96 -4.74 20.27
C PHE A 406 -6.42 -4.65 19.81
N ARG A 407 -6.90 -5.69 19.12
CA ARG A 407 -8.26 -5.77 18.60
C ARG A 407 -8.71 -7.21 18.39
N ARG A 408 -9.97 -7.38 18.05
CA ARG A 408 -10.49 -8.66 17.55
C ARG A 408 -9.79 -9.03 16.24
N ALA A 409 -9.39 -10.29 16.12
CA ALA A 409 -8.77 -10.79 14.92
C ALA A 409 -9.80 -11.04 13.81
N GLU A 410 -9.41 -10.69 12.60
CA GLU A 410 -10.13 -10.94 11.36
C GLU A 410 -9.42 -12.01 10.52
N PRO A 411 -10.07 -12.61 9.52
CA PRO A 411 -9.42 -13.60 8.65
C PRO A 411 -8.12 -13.11 8.01
N ALA A 412 -8.04 -11.81 7.68
CA ALA A 412 -6.85 -11.18 7.09
C ALA A 412 -5.65 -11.06 8.06
N ASP A 413 -5.86 -11.23 9.36
CA ASP A 413 -4.79 -11.19 10.35
C ASP A 413 -3.97 -12.49 10.42
N PHE A 414 -4.42 -13.51 9.72
CA PHE A 414 -3.73 -14.78 9.67
C PHE A 414 -3.02 -14.94 8.34
N PRO A 415 -1.76 -15.40 8.33
CA PRO A 415 -1.07 -15.68 7.08
C PRO A 415 -1.87 -16.70 6.27
N PRO A 416 -1.87 -16.59 4.94
CA PRO A 416 -2.52 -17.57 4.08
C PRO A 416 -1.87 -18.94 4.28
N ASP A 417 -2.66 -19.99 4.20
CA ASP A 417 -2.18 -21.37 4.33
C ASP A 417 -1.19 -21.74 3.20
N ARG A 418 -1.24 -21.02 2.08
CA ARG A 418 -0.41 -21.23 0.90
C ARG A 418 -0.19 -19.89 0.15
N VAL A 419 1.05 -19.64 -0.27
CA VAL A 419 1.39 -18.58 -1.22
C VAL A 419 1.26 -19.11 -2.62
N TYR A 420 0.50 -18.40 -3.42
CA TYR A 420 0.37 -18.67 -4.85
C TYR A 420 1.34 -17.80 -5.64
N THR A 421 1.82 -18.31 -6.77
CA THR A 421 2.69 -17.58 -7.69
C THR A 421 2.19 -17.70 -9.12
N ILE A 422 2.52 -16.69 -9.93
CA ILE A 422 2.27 -16.72 -11.36
C ILE A 422 3.29 -17.65 -12.02
N ASP A 423 2.81 -18.59 -12.82
CA ASP A 423 3.62 -19.36 -13.75
C ASP A 423 2.98 -19.28 -15.14
N TYR A 424 3.67 -19.84 -16.14
CA TYR A 424 3.23 -19.80 -17.53
C TYR A 424 3.17 -21.19 -18.12
N HIS A 425 2.04 -21.49 -18.74
CA HIS A 425 1.77 -22.74 -19.43
C HIS A 425 1.59 -22.51 -20.92
N ARG A 426 2.22 -23.35 -21.75
CA ARG A 426 2.01 -23.32 -23.19
C ARG A 426 0.87 -24.24 -23.55
N LEU A 427 -0.23 -23.69 -24.02
CA LEU A 427 -1.46 -24.42 -24.32
C LEU A 427 -1.24 -25.53 -25.34
N LYS A 428 -1.68 -26.72 -25.03
CA LYS A 428 -1.60 -27.89 -25.95
C LYS A 428 -2.80 -27.92 -26.89
N PRO A 429 -2.68 -28.64 -28.06
CA PRO A 429 -3.85 -28.86 -28.90
C PRO A 429 -4.99 -29.54 -28.17
N GLY A 430 -6.20 -28.96 -28.22
CA GLY A 430 -7.40 -29.46 -27.57
C GLY A 430 -7.52 -29.14 -26.07
N GLU A 431 -6.53 -28.51 -25.45
CA GLU A 431 -6.57 -28.07 -24.06
C GLU A 431 -7.36 -26.73 -23.95
N THR A 432 -8.18 -26.59 -22.90
CA THR A 432 -9.05 -25.45 -22.65
C THR A 432 -8.75 -24.80 -21.32
N PHE A 433 -9.36 -23.61 -21.02
CA PHE A 433 -9.30 -23.02 -19.70
C PHE A 433 -9.95 -23.90 -18.63
N SER A 434 -10.99 -24.67 -18.97
CA SER A 434 -11.62 -25.62 -18.04
C SER A 434 -10.66 -26.74 -17.63
N ASP A 435 -9.84 -27.23 -18.58
CA ASP A 435 -8.80 -28.23 -18.25
C ASP A 435 -7.72 -27.64 -17.33
N LEU A 436 -7.29 -26.41 -17.60
CA LEU A 436 -6.32 -25.69 -16.74
C LEU A 436 -6.90 -25.42 -15.34
N ALA A 437 -8.18 -25.04 -15.26
CA ALA A 437 -8.87 -24.77 -13.99
C ALA A 437 -8.99 -26.03 -13.14
N SER A 438 -9.19 -27.19 -13.75
CA SER A 438 -9.28 -28.47 -13.04
C SER A 438 -8.00 -28.84 -12.29
N ASN A 439 -6.87 -28.32 -12.72
CA ASN A 439 -5.55 -28.53 -12.11
C ASN A 439 -5.10 -27.38 -11.18
N ASN A 440 -5.96 -26.38 -11.00
CA ASN A 440 -5.69 -25.19 -10.19
C ASN A 440 -6.72 -25.05 -9.08
N THR A 441 -6.34 -24.54 -7.92
CA THR A 441 -7.20 -24.45 -6.74
C THR A 441 -7.38 -23.02 -6.24
N LEU A 442 -7.79 -22.10 -7.13
CA LEU A 442 -8.17 -20.74 -6.74
C LEU A 442 -9.62 -20.67 -6.21
N GLY A 443 -10.27 -21.83 -6.05
CA GLY A 443 -11.65 -21.94 -5.58
C GLY A 443 -12.68 -21.97 -6.70
N ARG A 444 -13.93 -21.58 -6.37
CA ARG A 444 -15.10 -21.72 -7.25
C ARG A 444 -14.97 -21.01 -8.61
N TYR A 445 -14.21 -19.92 -8.67
CA TYR A 445 -14.08 -19.06 -9.86
C TYR A 445 -12.73 -19.23 -10.55
N THR A 446 -12.10 -20.38 -10.43
CA THR A 446 -10.74 -20.63 -10.98
C THR A 446 -10.68 -20.41 -12.49
N GLU A 447 -11.67 -20.88 -13.25
CA GLU A 447 -11.71 -20.70 -14.69
C GLU A 447 -11.87 -19.23 -15.08
N GLU A 448 -12.78 -18.52 -14.45
CA GLU A 448 -13.03 -17.09 -14.68
C GLU A 448 -11.79 -16.25 -14.34
N GLU A 449 -11.08 -16.58 -13.25
CA GLU A 449 -9.82 -15.93 -12.90
C GLU A 449 -8.74 -16.18 -13.94
N LEU A 450 -8.54 -17.42 -14.36
CA LEU A 450 -7.56 -17.76 -15.40
C LEU A 450 -7.87 -17.06 -16.73
N ARG A 451 -9.15 -16.98 -17.11
CA ARG A 451 -9.59 -16.21 -18.27
C ARG A 451 -9.26 -14.74 -18.14
N LEU A 452 -9.55 -14.15 -16.97
CA LEU A 452 -9.27 -12.73 -16.70
C LEU A 452 -7.78 -12.42 -16.71
N LEU A 453 -6.96 -13.24 -16.03
CA LEU A 453 -5.51 -13.11 -16.00
C LEU A 453 -4.86 -13.11 -17.40
N ASN A 454 -5.54 -13.71 -18.38
CA ASN A 454 -5.06 -13.87 -19.75
C ASN A 454 -5.82 -13.02 -20.78
N GLY A 455 -6.75 -12.16 -20.35
CA GLY A 455 -7.54 -11.29 -21.25
C GLY A 455 -8.62 -12.00 -22.05
N PHE A 456 -9.10 -13.17 -21.59
CA PHE A 456 -10.15 -13.96 -22.26
C PHE A 456 -11.49 -13.98 -21.49
N TYR A 457 -11.63 -13.20 -20.43
CA TYR A 457 -12.89 -13.10 -19.71
C TYR A 457 -13.85 -12.15 -20.44
N PRO A 458 -15.17 -12.39 -20.48
CA PRO A 458 -15.90 -13.50 -19.84
C PRO A 458 -15.90 -14.80 -20.63
N SER A 459 -15.47 -14.81 -21.88
CA SER A 459 -15.49 -15.98 -22.76
C SER A 459 -14.45 -15.87 -23.86
N GLY A 460 -14.06 -16.98 -24.43
CA GLY A 460 -13.06 -17.11 -25.49
C GLY A 460 -12.05 -18.22 -25.17
N GLU A 461 -11.53 -18.85 -26.20
CA GLU A 461 -10.47 -19.86 -26.06
C GLU A 461 -9.23 -19.42 -26.84
N PRO A 462 -8.04 -19.52 -26.26
CA PRO A 462 -6.80 -19.19 -26.92
C PRO A 462 -6.44 -20.25 -27.96
N GLN A 463 -5.63 -19.88 -28.94
CA GLN A 463 -5.11 -20.83 -29.93
C GLN A 463 -4.07 -21.76 -29.28
N PRO A 464 -3.98 -23.02 -29.73
CA PRO A 464 -2.90 -23.93 -29.35
C PRO A 464 -1.52 -23.29 -29.51
N GLY A 465 -0.65 -23.47 -28.54
CA GLY A 465 0.69 -22.87 -28.53
C GLY A 465 0.78 -21.49 -27.88
N THR A 466 -0.35 -20.86 -27.54
CA THR A 466 -0.39 -19.62 -26.75
C THR A 466 0.15 -19.85 -25.36
N TRP A 467 0.97 -18.92 -24.87
CA TRP A 467 1.42 -18.88 -23.48
C TRP A 467 0.35 -18.24 -22.60
N LEU A 468 -0.08 -18.97 -21.57
CA LEU A 468 -1.08 -18.53 -20.62
C LEU A 468 -0.49 -18.45 -19.21
N LYS A 469 -0.89 -17.44 -18.46
CA LYS A 469 -0.67 -17.39 -17.01
C LYS A 469 -1.49 -18.48 -16.34
N VAL A 470 -0.84 -19.18 -15.44
CA VAL A 470 -1.46 -20.10 -14.48
C VAL A 470 -0.99 -19.75 -13.09
N VAL A 471 -1.72 -20.20 -12.09
CA VAL A 471 -1.39 -19.93 -10.68
C VAL A 471 -0.99 -21.25 -10.01
N LYS A 472 0.14 -21.28 -9.35
CA LYS A 472 0.67 -22.45 -8.65
C LYS A 472 0.81 -22.22 -7.18
#